data_ed1fac91ccfa94dd7a6aa554efda1187
#
_entry.id   ed1fac91ccfa94dd7a6aa554efda1187
#
_cell.length_a   1.000
_cell.length_b   1.000
_cell.length_c   1.000
_cell.angle_alpha   90.00
_cell.angle_beta   90.00
_cell.angle_gamma   90.00
#
_symmetry.space_group_name_H-M   'P 1'
#
loop_
_entity.id
_entity.type
_entity.pdbx_description
1 polymer ?
#
loop_
_entity_poly.entity_id
_entity_poly.type
_entity_poly.pdbx_seq_one_letter_code
_entity_poly.pdbx_strand_id
1 'polypeptide(L)'
;MNQIFNDIKTVEEYLASDRWSGVKRDYSANDICSLRPSFKVEHSLSEIGSKSLLDHLNRSDSWVSGLGAATAQQALQMFHLDYEIIYISGWQVAAESNIGTNTYPDLSLYPSNSTPNFVKKINNTLLRRMAELNKEKLPPIVADGESGFGGIYNVYELTNQFIDAGVSGIHFEDQLASEKKCGHVGGKVVIPTHEYIKKLNSARLASDVAGIPIVIIARTDALNAKLMTSDFDDRDRKFLSKKRTSDGYFLIENNHEIAISKSLIYAEYADVIWCETNTPDLGFAKEFADEIKKSFPNKILAYNC
;
A
#
# COMPACT_ATOMS: atom_id res chain seq x y z
N MET A 1 -18.10 -25.91 -8.15
CA MET A 1 -17.15 -24.79 -8.10
C MET A 1 -17.03 -24.16 -6.69
N ASN A 2 -18.10 -24.00 -5.93
CA ASN A 2 -18.05 -23.32 -4.62
C ASN A 2 -17.33 -24.09 -3.49
N GLN A 3 -17.30 -25.43 -3.51
CA GLN A 3 -16.60 -26.22 -2.48
C GLN A 3 -15.07 -26.02 -2.50
N ILE A 4 -14.47 -25.81 -3.69
CA ILE A 4 -13.02 -25.64 -3.84
C ILE A 4 -12.55 -24.30 -3.26
N PHE A 5 -13.34 -23.23 -3.36
CA PHE A 5 -12.96 -21.91 -2.86
C PHE A 5 -12.78 -21.86 -1.34
N ASN A 6 -13.57 -22.64 -0.59
CA ASN A 6 -13.54 -22.72 0.88
C ASN A 6 -12.83 -23.98 1.41
N ASP A 7 -12.15 -24.73 0.55
CA ASP A 7 -11.36 -25.88 0.96
C ASP A 7 -10.03 -25.44 1.56
N ILE A 8 -9.78 -25.81 2.83
CA ILE A 8 -8.58 -25.40 3.59
C ILE A 8 -7.30 -25.82 2.85
N LYS A 9 -7.27 -27.05 2.31
CA LYS A 9 -6.11 -27.57 1.60
C LYS A 9 -5.78 -26.73 0.35
N THR A 10 -6.81 -26.34 -0.40
CA THR A 10 -6.64 -25.44 -1.56
C THR A 10 -6.08 -24.08 -1.14
N VAL A 11 -6.53 -23.56 0.00
CA VAL A 11 -5.99 -22.28 0.53
C VAL A 11 -4.54 -22.47 1.01
N GLU A 12 -4.19 -23.56 1.67
CA GLU A 12 -2.81 -23.88 2.07
C GLU A 12 -1.89 -23.97 0.84
N GLU A 13 -2.30 -24.66 -0.22
CA GLU A 13 -1.56 -24.78 -1.47
C GLU A 13 -1.37 -23.39 -2.12
N TYR A 14 -2.39 -22.53 -2.12
CA TYR A 14 -2.29 -21.16 -2.60
C TYR A 14 -1.29 -20.35 -1.77
N LEU A 15 -1.34 -20.43 -0.45
CA LEU A 15 -0.42 -19.70 0.44
C LEU A 15 1.03 -20.20 0.34
N ALA A 16 1.25 -21.46 -0.03
CA ALA A 16 2.56 -22.04 -0.23
C ALA A 16 3.14 -21.81 -1.64
N SER A 17 2.39 -21.19 -2.54
CA SER A 17 2.84 -20.94 -3.91
C SER A 17 3.99 -19.93 -3.99
N ASP A 18 4.78 -19.99 -5.06
CA ASP A 18 5.93 -19.10 -5.32
C ASP A 18 5.55 -17.60 -5.27
N ARG A 19 4.28 -17.26 -5.60
CA ARG A 19 3.75 -15.90 -5.48
C ARG A 19 3.96 -15.31 -4.09
N TRP A 20 3.92 -16.15 -3.07
CA TRP A 20 3.95 -15.74 -1.68
C TRP A 20 5.30 -15.97 -1.00
N SER A 21 6.32 -16.34 -1.78
CA SER A 21 7.67 -16.51 -1.26
C SER A 21 8.14 -15.21 -0.57
N GLY A 22 8.52 -15.34 0.70
CA GLY A 22 8.97 -14.21 1.52
C GLY A 22 7.85 -13.25 1.99
N VAL A 23 6.58 -13.66 1.91
CA VAL A 23 5.44 -12.91 2.48
C VAL A 23 4.85 -13.68 3.66
N LYS A 24 5.05 -13.15 4.85
CA LYS A 24 4.58 -13.72 6.11
C LYS A 24 3.12 -13.33 6.38
N ARG A 25 2.44 -14.21 7.12
CA ARG A 25 1.07 -14.03 7.62
C ARG A 25 1.00 -14.47 9.07
N ASP A 26 0.32 -13.70 9.91
CA ASP A 26 0.12 -14.04 11.33
C ASP A 26 -1.28 -14.67 11.55
N TYR A 27 -1.82 -15.33 10.52
CA TYR A 27 -3.10 -16.06 10.52
C TYR A 27 -2.98 -17.31 9.63
N SER A 28 -3.93 -18.23 9.76
CA SER A 28 -3.94 -19.53 9.10
C SER A 28 -4.91 -19.60 7.91
N ALA A 29 -4.79 -20.66 7.10
CA ALA A 29 -5.78 -20.99 6.06
C ALA A 29 -7.18 -21.18 6.64
N ASN A 30 -7.30 -21.72 7.85
CA ASN A 30 -8.58 -21.89 8.53
C ASN A 30 -9.23 -20.54 8.87
N ASP A 31 -8.45 -19.56 9.29
CA ASP A 31 -8.94 -18.20 9.55
C ASP A 31 -9.48 -17.57 8.27
N ILE A 32 -8.77 -17.73 7.14
CA ILE A 32 -9.23 -17.26 5.82
C ILE A 32 -10.56 -17.91 5.46
N CYS A 33 -10.64 -19.24 5.52
CA CYS A 33 -11.85 -19.96 5.16
C CYS A 33 -13.05 -19.59 6.05
N SER A 34 -12.81 -19.31 7.34
CA SER A 34 -13.87 -18.94 8.29
C SER A 34 -14.51 -17.58 7.98
N LEU A 35 -13.76 -16.70 7.29
CA LEU A 35 -14.22 -15.36 6.90
C LEU A 35 -14.81 -15.31 5.48
N ARG A 36 -14.62 -16.36 4.68
CA ARG A 36 -15.12 -16.39 3.30
C ARG A 36 -16.62 -16.57 3.23
N PRO A 37 -17.31 -15.89 2.30
CA PRO A 37 -18.71 -16.17 2.01
C PRO A 37 -18.87 -17.57 1.41
N SER A 38 -20.09 -18.08 1.40
CA SER A 38 -20.42 -19.43 0.88
C SER A 38 -20.22 -19.59 -0.64
N PHE A 39 -19.96 -18.50 -1.37
CA PHE A 39 -19.68 -18.51 -2.79
C PHE A 39 -18.57 -17.47 -3.10
N LYS A 40 -17.81 -17.71 -4.17
CA LYS A 40 -16.78 -16.80 -4.64
C LYS A 40 -17.42 -15.60 -5.34
N VAL A 41 -17.06 -14.39 -4.91
CA VAL A 41 -17.34 -13.16 -5.63
C VAL A 41 -16.19 -12.91 -6.60
N GLU A 42 -16.50 -12.62 -7.85
CA GLU A 42 -15.49 -12.39 -8.89
C GLU A 42 -15.06 -10.92 -8.94
N HIS A 43 -13.76 -10.69 -8.76
CA HIS A 43 -13.13 -9.37 -8.84
C HIS A 43 -12.12 -9.35 -10.00
N SER A 44 -12.58 -9.63 -11.22
CA SER A 44 -11.75 -9.88 -12.41
C SER A 44 -10.77 -8.76 -12.71
N LEU A 45 -11.18 -7.48 -12.54
CA LEU A 45 -10.28 -6.34 -12.79
C LEU A 45 -9.11 -6.33 -11.81
N SER A 46 -9.39 -6.54 -10.53
CA SER A 46 -8.35 -6.56 -9.49
C SER A 46 -7.42 -7.76 -9.68
N GLU A 47 -7.96 -8.93 -10.02
CA GLU A 47 -7.17 -10.14 -10.26
C GLU A 47 -6.24 -9.98 -11.46
N ILE A 48 -6.76 -9.55 -12.60
CA ILE A 48 -5.97 -9.34 -13.83
C ILE A 48 -4.93 -8.23 -13.61
N GLY A 49 -5.36 -7.11 -13.01
CA GLY A 49 -4.49 -5.98 -12.74
C GLY A 49 -3.35 -6.32 -11.77
N SER A 50 -3.62 -7.10 -10.71
CA SER A 50 -2.60 -7.52 -9.75
C SER A 50 -1.54 -8.43 -10.36
N LYS A 51 -1.96 -9.38 -11.20
CA LYS A 51 -1.03 -10.24 -11.96
C LYS A 51 -0.18 -9.42 -12.92
N SER A 52 -0.80 -8.52 -13.68
CA SER A 52 -0.10 -7.61 -14.59
C SER A 52 0.89 -6.71 -13.85
N LEU A 53 0.51 -6.16 -12.69
CA LEU A 53 1.41 -5.34 -11.87
C LEU A 53 2.64 -6.14 -11.42
N LEU A 54 2.44 -7.37 -10.95
CA LEU A 54 3.55 -8.25 -10.55
C LEU A 54 4.49 -8.56 -11.71
N ASP A 55 3.94 -8.84 -12.89
CA ASP A 55 4.74 -9.09 -14.08
C ASP A 55 5.61 -7.87 -14.45
N HIS A 56 5.07 -6.65 -14.31
CA HIS A 56 5.84 -5.42 -14.51
C HIS A 56 6.94 -5.25 -13.46
N LEU A 57 6.61 -5.47 -12.19
CA LEU A 57 7.54 -5.27 -11.07
C LEU A 57 8.67 -6.31 -11.01
N ASN A 58 8.44 -7.51 -11.56
CA ASN A 58 9.44 -8.59 -11.56
C ASN A 58 10.37 -8.57 -12.79
N ARG A 59 10.25 -7.60 -13.69
CA ARG A 59 11.22 -7.43 -14.79
C ARG A 59 12.59 -7.09 -14.22
N SER A 60 13.59 -7.85 -14.62
CA SER A 60 14.95 -7.79 -14.04
C SER A 60 15.83 -6.67 -14.61
N ASP A 61 15.43 -6.06 -15.71
CA ASP A 61 16.28 -5.22 -16.57
C ASP A 61 15.86 -3.75 -16.62
N SER A 62 14.76 -3.38 -15.96
CA SER A 62 14.23 -2.02 -16.01
C SER A 62 13.50 -1.61 -14.75
N TRP A 63 13.47 -0.30 -14.50
CA TRP A 63 12.54 0.29 -13.55
C TRP A 63 11.17 0.50 -14.21
N VAL A 64 10.13 0.57 -13.38
CA VAL A 64 8.76 0.80 -13.84
C VAL A 64 8.29 2.15 -13.28
N SER A 65 7.74 3.00 -14.14
CA SER A 65 7.21 4.29 -13.71
C SER A 65 5.69 4.25 -13.51
N GLY A 66 5.24 4.76 -12.36
CA GLY A 66 3.85 5.11 -12.11
C GLY A 66 3.66 6.62 -12.20
N LEU A 67 2.73 7.07 -13.02
CA LEU A 67 2.37 8.49 -13.11
C LEU A 67 1.01 8.75 -12.49
N GLY A 68 0.90 9.85 -11.71
CA GLY A 68 -0.31 10.23 -11.01
C GLY A 68 -1.41 10.73 -11.94
N ALA A 69 -2.64 10.22 -11.77
CA ALA A 69 -3.83 10.71 -12.46
C ALA A 69 -4.77 11.38 -11.46
N ALA A 70 -5.05 12.68 -11.62
CA ALA A 70 -6.01 13.42 -10.82
C ALA A 70 -7.43 13.33 -11.42
N THR A 71 -7.59 12.92 -12.66
CA THR A 71 -8.88 12.76 -13.32
C THR A 71 -8.90 11.48 -14.17
N ALA A 72 -10.08 10.92 -14.42
CA ALA A 72 -10.23 9.80 -15.33
C ALA A 72 -9.82 10.14 -16.77
N GLN A 73 -9.89 11.42 -17.16
CA GLN A 73 -9.43 11.88 -18.47
C GLN A 73 -7.90 11.84 -18.57
N GLN A 74 -7.16 12.19 -17.49
CA GLN A 74 -5.70 12.03 -17.47
C GLN A 74 -5.32 10.55 -17.54
N ALA A 75 -6.00 9.68 -16.78
CA ALA A 75 -5.79 8.23 -16.87
C ALA A 75 -6.04 7.70 -18.29
N LEU A 76 -7.05 8.21 -18.99
CA LEU A 76 -7.31 7.87 -20.38
C LEU A 76 -6.17 8.32 -21.31
N GLN A 77 -5.61 9.51 -21.10
CA GLN A 77 -4.44 9.98 -21.86
C GLN A 77 -3.22 9.10 -21.64
N MET A 78 -2.97 8.69 -20.37
CA MET A 78 -1.93 7.72 -20.03
C MET A 78 -2.14 6.38 -20.76
N PHE A 79 -3.38 5.91 -20.79
CA PHE A 79 -3.75 4.68 -21.48
C PHE A 79 -3.51 4.77 -23.01
N HIS A 80 -3.76 5.92 -23.64
CA HIS A 80 -3.41 6.17 -25.03
C HIS A 80 -1.90 6.09 -25.30
N LEU A 81 -1.10 6.55 -24.34
CA LEU A 81 0.36 6.61 -24.42
C LEU A 81 1.07 5.35 -23.93
N ASP A 82 0.32 4.27 -23.65
CA ASP A 82 0.84 2.99 -23.16
C ASP A 82 1.65 3.12 -21.85
N TYR A 83 1.23 4.01 -20.95
CA TYR A 83 1.83 4.05 -19.61
C TYR A 83 1.64 2.72 -18.88
N GLU A 84 2.70 2.25 -18.23
CA GLU A 84 2.74 0.92 -17.62
C GLU A 84 1.91 0.82 -16.37
N ILE A 85 1.89 1.87 -15.53
CA ILE A 85 1.14 1.93 -14.26
C ILE A 85 0.47 3.29 -14.12
N ILE A 86 -0.81 3.27 -13.73
CA ILE A 86 -1.51 4.48 -13.27
C ILE A 86 -1.42 4.53 -11.75
N TYR A 87 -0.91 5.65 -11.22
CA TYR A 87 -0.87 5.89 -9.80
C TYR A 87 -1.99 6.83 -9.37
N ILE A 88 -2.63 6.53 -8.23
CA ILE A 88 -3.65 7.38 -7.62
C ILE A 88 -3.13 7.83 -6.26
N SER A 89 -2.67 9.08 -6.23
CA SER A 89 -2.11 9.71 -5.04
C SER A 89 -3.23 10.23 -4.12
N GLY A 90 -3.09 9.99 -2.82
CA GLY A 90 -3.96 10.59 -1.81
C GLY A 90 -3.96 12.11 -1.84
N TRP A 91 -2.81 12.72 -2.16
CA TRP A 91 -2.73 14.17 -2.33
C TRP A 91 -3.65 14.69 -3.46
N GLN A 92 -3.70 14.00 -4.59
CA GLN A 92 -4.60 14.36 -5.70
C GLN A 92 -6.07 14.13 -5.33
N VAL A 93 -6.36 13.04 -4.60
CA VAL A 93 -7.71 12.77 -4.08
C VAL A 93 -8.12 13.84 -3.06
N ALA A 94 -7.23 14.23 -2.16
CA ALA A 94 -7.47 15.30 -1.19
C ALA A 94 -7.80 16.64 -1.86
N ALA A 95 -7.12 16.97 -2.97
CA ALA A 95 -7.36 18.19 -3.72
C ALA A 95 -8.80 18.29 -4.25
N GLU A 96 -9.44 17.16 -4.59
CA GLU A 96 -10.77 17.09 -5.18
C GLU A 96 -11.88 16.70 -4.19
N SER A 97 -11.53 15.98 -3.12
CA SER A 97 -12.52 15.31 -2.26
C SER A 97 -12.49 15.76 -0.80
N ASN A 98 -11.64 16.70 -0.43
CA ASN A 98 -11.56 17.22 0.94
C ASN A 98 -12.91 17.77 1.41
N ILE A 99 -13.33 17.37 2.60
CA ILE A 99 -14.59 17.85 3.21
C ILE A 99 -14.55 19.34 3.58
N GLY A 100 -13.35 19.90 3.72
CA GLY A 100 -13.13 21.32 3.98
C GLY A 100 -13.32 22.25 2.77
N THR A 101 -13.68 21.71 1.60
CA THR A 101 -13.90 22.44 0.34
C THR A 101 -12.71 23.25 -0.19
N ASN A 102 -11.53 23.08 0.38
CA ASN A 102 -10.30 23.73 -0.05
C ASN A 102 -9.31 22.70 -0.59
N THR A 103 -8.55 23.09 -1.62
CA THR A 103 -7.33 22.39 -1.99
C THR A 103 -6.30 22.62 -0.89
N TYR A 104 -5.94 21.59 -0.18
CA TYR A 104 -5.04 21.66 0.96
C TYR A 104 -4.09 20.45 0.95
N PRO A 105 -2.92 20.51 1.63
CA PRO A 105 -2.10 19.32 1.78
C PRO A 105 -2.90 18.15 2.29
N ASP A 106 -2.57 16.96 1.80
CA ASP A 106 -3.26 15.75 2.20
C ASP A 106 -3.10 15.47 3.70
N LEU A 107 -4.18 15.62 4.43
CA LEU A 107 -4.33 15.31 5.84
C LEU A 107 -5.37 14.20 6.06
N SER A 108 -5.69 13.44 5.01
CA SER A 108 -6.77 12.42 5.00
C SER A 108 -8.13 12.99 5.43
N LEU A 109 -8.45 14.23 5.06
CA LEU A 109 -9.71 14.90 5.38
C LEU A 109 -10.79 14.66 4.32
N TYR A 110 -10.77 13.53 3.68
CA TYR A 110 -11.81 13.08 2.74
C TYR A 110 -12.36 11.72 3.17
N PRO A 111 -13.56 11.34 2.75
CA PRO A 111 -14.13 10.03 3.05
C PRO A 111 -13.22 8.89 2.58
N SER A 112 -13.04 7.85 3.40
CA SER A 112 -12.14 6.72 3.10
C SER A 112 -12.44 6.03 1.76
N ASN A 113 -13.69 6.08 1.31
CA ASN A 113 -14.11 5.51 0.02
C ASN A 113 -13.84 6.42 -1.19
N SER A 114 -13.28 7.61 -1.01
CA SER A 114 -13.02 8.54 -2.13
C SER A 114 -12.02 7.94 -3.12
N THR A 115 -10.90 7.40 -2.63
CA THR A 115 -9.88 6.76 -3.48
C THR A 115 -10.40 5.50 -4.17
N PRO A 116 -11.06 4.53 -3.51
CA PRO A 116 -11.71 3.41 -4.18
C PRO A 116 -12.73 3.82 -5.24
N ASN A 117 -13.56 4.82 -4.97
CA ASN A 117 -14.53 5.34 -5.95
C ASN A 117 -13.82 5.94 -7.17
N PHE A 118 -12.68 6.57 -6.97
CA PHE A 118 -11.90 7.13 -8.06
C PHE A 118 -11.23 6.02 -8.90
N VAL A 119 -10.69 4.98 -8.27
CA VAL A 119 -10.21 3.76 -8.97
C VAL A 119 -11.31 3.19 -9.86
N LYS A 120 -12.51 3.01 -9.31
CA LYS A 120 -13.67 2.49 -10.05
C LYS A 120 -14.05 3.39 -11.23
N LYS A 121 -14.03 4.70 -11.05
CA LYS A 121 -14.29 5.67 -12.12
C LYS A 121 -13.28 5.57 -13.26
N ILE A 122 -12.00 5.44 -12.94
CA ILE A 122 -10.94 5.24 -13.93
C ILE A 122 -11.16 3.93 -14.66
N ASN A 123 -11.30 2.81 -13.97
CA ASN A 123 -11.51 1.50 -14.58
C ASN A 123 -12.71 1.51 -15.56
N ASN A 124 -13.84 2.07 -15.13
CA ASN A 124 -15.04 2.18 -15.98
C ASN A 124 -14.79 3.04 -17.23
N THR A 125 -13.99 4.10 -17.11
CA THR A 125 -13.63 4.96 -18.25
C THR A 125 -12.73 4.20 -19.23
N LEU A 126 -11.70 3.52 -18.73
CA LEU A 126 -10.77 2.78 -19.56
C LEU A 126 -11.43 1.58 -20.27
N LEU A 127 -12.26 0.81 -19.54
CA LEU A 127 -13.03 -0.31 -20.10
C LEU A 127 -13.90 0.13 -21.26
N ARG A 128 -14.61 1.26 -21.13
CA ARG A 128 -15.45 1.78 -22.21
C ARG A 128 -14.65 2.15 -23.46
N ARG A 129 -13.41 2.57 -23.29
CA ARG A 129 -12.55 3.04 -24.39
C ARG A 129 -11.65 1.97 -24.99
N MET A 130 -11.52 0.80 -24.35
CA MET A 130 -10.65 -0.28 -24.85
C MET A 130 -10.88 -0.63 -26.31
N ALA A 131 -12.14 -0.88 -26.68
CA ALA A 131 -12.49 -1.27 -28.05
C ALA A 131 -12.17 -0.18 -29.07
N GLU A 132 -12.46 1.09 -28.75
CA GLU A 132 -12.16 2.24 -29.61
C GLU A 132 -10.66 2.46 -29.79
N LEU A 133 -9.87 2.13 -28.77
CA LEU A 133 -8.42 2.29 -28.76
C LEU A 133 -7.67 1.05 -29.27
N ASN A 134 -8.40 0.00 -29.59
CA ASN A 134 -7.82 -1.28 -30.03
C ASN A 134 -6.82 -1.86 -29.00
N LYS A 135 -7.12 -1.70 -27.69
CA LYS A 135 -6.31 -2.17 -26.57
C LYS A 135 -6.87 -3.47 -26.01
N GLU A 136 -6.00 -4.42 -25.71
CA GLU A 136 -6.37 -5.73 -25.16
C GLU A 136 -6.20 -5.80 -23.64
N LYS A 137 -5.38 -4.92 -23.06
CA LYS A 137 -5.06 -4.91 -21.63
C LYS A 137 -5.25 -3.53 -21.04
N LEU A 138 -5.65 -3.49 -19.75
CA LEU A 138 -5.66 -2.27 -18.97
C LEU A 138 -4.33 -2.11 -18.23
N PRO A 139 -3.83 -0.87 -18.05
CA PRO A 139 -2.72 -0.61 -17.17
C PRO A 139 -3.16 -0.93 -15.72
N PRO A 140 -2.31 -1.59 -14.93
CA PRO A 140 -2.57 -1.80 -13.52
C PRO A 140 -2.64 -0.47 -12.76
N ILE A 141 -3.50 -0.40 -11.75
CA ILE A 141 -3.69 0.78 -10.91
C ILE A 141 -3.09 0.52 -9.53
N VAL A 142 -2.17 1.38 -9.11
CA VAL A 142 -1.65 1.45 -7.74
C VAL A 142 -2.30 2.65 -7.04
N ALA A 143 -2.86 2.44 -5.86
CA ALA A 143 -3.60 3.48 -5.15
C ALA A 143 -3.09 3.72 -3.72
N ASP A 144 -3.26 4.95 -3.27
CA ASP A 144 -2.96 5.40 -1.92
C ASP A 144 -4.08 4.95 -0.95
N GLY A 145 -3.71 4.10 0.01
CA GLY A 145 -4.55 3.67 1.12
C GLY A 145 -4.36 4.52 2.37
N GLU A 146 -3.55 5.61 2.28
CA GLU A 146 -3.23 6.48 3.41
C GLU A 146 -2.66 5.67 4.59
N SER A 147 -2.90 6.12 5.80
CA SER A 147 -2.61 5.32 7.00
C SER A 147 -3.74 4.33 7.35
N GLY A 148 -4.66 4.07 6.40
CA GLY A 148 -5.78 3.14 6.55
C GLY A 148 -7.02 3.74 7.22
N PHE A 149 -7.09 5.06 7.41
CA PHE A 149 -8.22 5.79 8.01
C PHE A 149 -8.64 5.30 9.41
N GLY A 150 -7.72 4.66 10.13
CA GLY A 150 -7.98 4.15 11.48
C GLY A 150 -7.14 2.92 11.82
N GLY A 151 -7.77 1.96 12.50
CA GLY A 151 -7.15 0.70 12.93
C GLY A 151 -7.28 -0.42 11.91
N ILE A 152 -7.04 -1.65 12.38
CA ILE A 152 -7.03 -2.86 11.53
C ILE A 152 -8.36 -3.12 10.81
N TYR A 153 -9.49 -2.85 11.44
CA TYR A 153 -10.81 -3.03 10.82
C TYR A 153 -11.04 -2.04 9.67
N ASN A 154 -10.59 -0.78 9.84
CA ASN A 154 -10.67 0.20 8.76
C ASN A 154 -9.81 -0.23 7.57
N VAL A 155 -8.60 -0.74 7.80
CA VAL A 155 -7.71 -1.24 6.75
C VAL A 155 -8.34 -2.43 6.02
N TYR A 156 -8.95 -3.38 6.75
CA TYR A 156 -9.64 -4.54 6.17
C TYR A 156 -10.75 -4.11 5.21
N GLU A 157 -11.66 -3.27 5.69
CA GLU A 157 -12.81 -2.81 4.89
C GLU A 157 -12.38 -1.90 3.72
N LEU A 158 -11.39 -1.05 3.93
CA LEU A 158 -10.84 -0.23 2.87
C LEU A 158 -10.20 -1.07 1.77
N THR A 159 -9.49 -2.14 2.15
CA THR A 159 -8.89 -3.07 1.18
C THR A 159 -9.96 -3.79 0.37
N ASN A 160 -11.07 -4.23 1.00
CA ASN A 160 -12.19 -4.81 0.28
C ASN A 160 -12.80 -3.82 -0.73
N GLN A 161 -12.99 -2.56 -0.34
CA GLN A 161 -13.50 -1.52 -1.25
C GLN A 161 -12.55 -1.28 -2.45
N PHE A 162 -11.25 -1.32 -2.23
CA PHE A 162 -10.27 -1.24 -3.31
C PHE A 162 -10.33 -2.44 -4.26
N ILE A 163 -10.46 -3.65 -3.73
CA ILE A 163 -10.62 -4.87 -4.53
C ILE A 163 -11.90 -4.79 -5.38
N ASP A 164 -13.01 -4.37 -4.80
CA ASP A 164 -14.29 -4.16 -5.52
C ASP A 164 -14.17 -3.09 -6.62
N ALA A 165 -13.32 -2.10 -6.40
CA ALA A 165 -13.06 -1.05 -7.39
C ALA A 165 -12.13 -1.50 -8.52
N GLY A 166 -11.44 -2.64 -8.39
CA GLY A 166 -10.52 -3.18 -9.39
C GLY A 166 -9.10 -2.65 -9.27
N VAL A 167 -8.61 -2.38 -8.04
CA VAL A 167 -7.21 -1.98 -7.79
C VAL A 167 -6.25 -3.15 -8.06
N SER A 168 -5.02 -2.84 -8.43
CA SER A 168 -3.94 -3.82 -8.62
C SER A 168 -2.96 -3.87 -7.46
N GLY A 169 -2.71 -2.74 -6.84
CA GLY A 169 -1.86 -2.61 -5.67
C GLY A 169 -2.28 -1.43 -4.79
N ILE A 170 -1.98 -1.54 -3.51
CA ILE A 170 -2.29 -0.52 -2.51
C ILE A 170 -1.05 -0.29 -1.67
N HIS A 171 -0.71 0.98 -1.43
CA HIS A 171 0.22 1.27 -0.35
C HIS A 171 -0.52 1.79 0.87
N PHE A 172 -0.02 1.39 2.03
CA PHE A 172 -0.37 1.95 3.31
C PHE A 172 0.88 2.57 3.94
N GLU A 173 0.70 3.54 4.83
CA GLU A 173 1.80 4.21 5.52
C GLU A 173 1.70 4.04 7.04
N ASP A 174 2.85 4.10 7.73
CA ASP A 174 2.96 3.89 9.17
C ASP A 174 2.70 5.17 10.00
N GLN A 175 1.99 6.15 9.44
CA GLN A 175 1.55 7.32 10.18
C GLN A 175 0.35 7.01 11.10
N LEU A 176 0.25 7.78 12.18
CA LEU A 176 -0.96 7.81 13.03
C LEU A 176 -2.12 8.42 12.23
N ALA A 177 -3.21 7.69 12.07
CA ALA A 177 -4.32 8.10 11.20
C ALA A 177 -4.96 9.44 11.59
N SER A 178 -5.07 9.74 12.89
CA SER A 178 -5.63 11.00 13.39
C SER A 178 -4.70 12.22 13.20
N GLU A 179 -3.40 11.98 12.98
CA GLU A 179 -2.37 13.02 12.84
C GLU A 179 -1.66 12.94 11.48
N LYS A 180 -2.26 12.23 10.53
CA LYS A 180 -1.70 12.02 9.21
C LYS A 180 -1.43 13.34 8.48
N LYS A 181 -0.29 13.40 7.84
CA LYS A 181 0.14 14.52 7.01
C LYS A 181 0.70 14.02 5.69
N CYS A 182 0.60 14.84 4.65
CA CYS A 182 1.26 14.60 3.38
C CYS A 182 2.76 14.29 3.61
N GLY A 183 3.31 13.36 2.85
CA GLY A 183 4.70 12.92 2.97
C GLY A 183 5.74 14.05 3.03
N HIS A 184 5.48 15.16 2.32
CA HIS A 184 6.36 16.32 2.25
C HIS A 184 6.16 17.33 3.40
N VAL A 185 5.16 17.15 4.26
CA VAL A 185 4.86 18.05 5.38
C VAL A 185 5.58 17.59 6.64
N GLY A 186 6.10 18.55 7.41
CA GLY A 186 6.76 18.27 8.69
C GLY A 186 5.79 17.93 9.83
N GLY A 187 6.33 17.38 10.93
CA GLY A 187 5.55 17.09 12.14
C GLY A 187 4.74 15.79 12.06
N LYS A 188 5.14 14.86 11.21
CA LYS A 188 4.53 13.53 11.12
C LYS A 188 4.70 12.75 12.42
N VAL A 189 3.67 11.98 12.78
CA VAL A 189 3.66 11.05 13.91
C VAL A 189 3.53 9.64 13.36
N VAL A 190 4.51 8.77 13.62
CA VAL A 190 4.43 7.36 13.21
C VAL A 190 3.98 6.47 14.36
N ILE A 191 3.40 5.34 14.00
CA ILE A 191 2.99 4.28 14.94
C ILE A 191 4.11 3.26 15.14
N PRO A 192 4.12 2.50 16.26
CA PRO A 192 5.07 1.43 16.48
C PRO A 192 5.06 0.37 15.39
N THR A 193 6.19 -0.27 15.18
CA THR A 193 6.38 -1.31 14.16
C THR A 193 5.35 -2.43 14.26
N HIS A 194 5.06 -2.96 15.46
CA HIS A 194 4.06 -4.02 15.63
C HIS A 194 2.63 -3.60 15.25
N GLU A 195 2.29 -2.34 15.47
CA GLU A 195 0.97 -1.82 15.15
C GLU A 195 0.78 -1.73 13.63
N TYR A 196 1.82 -1.28 12.93
CA TYR A 196 1.77 -1.23 11.47
C TYR A 196 1.78 -2.64 10.83
N ILE A 197 2.52 -3.61 11.38
CA ILE A 197 2.45 -5.01 10.95
C ILE A 197 1.01 -5.54 11.01
N LYS A 198 0.27 -5.23 12.08
CA LYS A 198 -1.15 -5.63 12.18
C LYS A 198 -1.99 -5.03 11.05
N LYS A 199 -1.71 -3.79 10.65
CA LYS A 199 -2.38 -3.16 9.49
C LYS A 199 -2.03 -3.87 8.18
N LEU A 200 -0.75 -4.19 7.94
CA LEU A 200 -0.32 -4.96 6.77
C LEU A 200 -0.97 -6.35 6.72
N ASN A 201 -0.99 -7.06 7.86
CA ASN A 201 -1.69 -8.34 7.98
C ASN A 201 -3.20 -8.22 7.71
N SER A 202 -3.82 -7.14 8.16
CA SER A 202 -5.24 -6.88 7.93
C SER A 202 -5.55 -6.66 6.45
N ALA A 203 -4.73 -5.89 5.75
CA ALA A 203 -4.84 -5.71 4.29
C ALA A 203 -4.62 -7.03 3.54
N ARG A 204 -3.62 -7.80 3.95
CA ARG A 204 -3.33 -9.11 3.35
C ARG A 204 -4.46 -10.11 3.61
N LEU A 205 -5.04 -10.10 4.81
CA LEU A 205 -6.18 -10.97 5.15
C LEU A 205 -7.38 -10.66 4.25
N ALA A 206 -7.72 -9.40 4.03
CA ALA A 206 -8.79 -9.00 3.11
C ALA A 206 -8.53 -9.52 1.67
N SER A 207 -7.29 -9.38 1.19
CA SER A 207 -6.82 -9.90 -0.10
C SER A 207 -6.97 -11.43 -0.19
N ASP A 208 -6.53 -12.17 0.84
CA ASP A 208 -6.57 -13.63 0.87
C ASP A 208 -8.01 -14.16 1.03
N VAL A 209 -8.85 -13.48 1.80
CA VAL A 209 -10.29 -13.82 1.92
C VAL A 209 -11.00 -13.64 0.59
N ALA A 210 -10.74 -12.53 -0.12
CA ALA A 210 -11.27 -12.30 -1.46
C ALA A 210 -10.67 -13.27 -2.50
N GLY A 211 -9.52 -13.88 -2.22
CA GLY A 211 -8.79 -14.73 -3.16
C GLY A 211 -8.12 -13.94 -4.29
N ILE A 212 -7.81 -12.68 -4.06
CA ILE A 212 -7.22 -11.76 -5.05
C ILE A 212 -5.79 -11.41 -4.63
N PRO A 213 -4.77 -11.66 -5.45
CA PRO A 213 -3.35 -11.47 -5.08
C PRO A 213 -2.89 -10.01 -5.25
N ILE A 214 -3.59 -9.04 -4.63
CA ILE A 214 -3.20 -7.64 -4.73
C ILE A 214 -1.78 -7.41 -4.23
N VAL A 215 -1.09 -6.45 -4.83
CA VAL A 215 0.24 -6.02 -4.39
C VAL A 215 0.09 -5.09 -3.19
N ILE A 216 0.65 -5.47 -2.05
CA ILE A 216 0.70 -4.62 -0.86
C ILE A 216 2.06 -3.95 -0.79
N ILE A 217 2.07 -2.63 -0.74
CA ILE A 217 3.25 -1.79 -0.64
C ILE A 217 3.29 -1.22 0.78
N ALA A 218 4.32 -1.55 1.54
CA ALA A 218 4.52 -0.97 2.86
C ALA A 218 5.34 0.31 2.74
N ARG A 219 4.73 1.44 3.10
CA ARG A 219 5.39 2.73 3.13
C ARG A 219 5.75 3.09 4.56
N THR A 220 6.98 3.54 4.79
CA THR A 220 7.37 4.17 6.05
C THR A 220 7.60 5.67 5.86
N ASP A 221 7.09 6.45 6.77
CA ASP A 221 7.32 7.90 6.88
C ASP A 221 8.34 8.26 7.96
N ALA A 222 8.99 7.25 8.58
CA ALA A 222 9.88 7.42 9.71
C ALA A 222 11.12 8.28 9.40
N LEU A 223 11.58 8.32 8.14
CA LEU A 223 12.73 9.15 7.74
C LEU A 223 12.53 10.63 8.07
N ASN A 224 11.31 11.13 7.94
CA ASN A 224 10.99 12.55 8.15
C ASN A 224 10.00 12.78 9.29
N ALA A 225 9.63 11.72 10.03
CA ALA A 225 8.79 11.85 11.21
C ALA A 225 9.59 12.42 12.38
N LYS A 226 8.94 13.21 13.23
CA LYS A 226 9.52 13.74 14.46
C LYS A 226 9.08 12.95 15.69
N LEU A 227 7.95 12.27 15.59
CA LEU A 227 7.24 11.73 16.74
C LEU A 227 6.82 10.28 16.49
N MET A 228 6.78 9.51 17.59
CA MET A 228 6.19 8.17 17.65
C MET A 228 5.18 8.10 18.80
N THR A 229 4.08 7.39 18.58
CA THR A 229 2.99 7.30 19.55
C THR A 229 3.35 6.56 20.82
N SER A 230 4.23 5.55 20.75
CA SER A 230 4.55 4.67 21.89
C SER A 230 5.95 4.05 21.75
N ASP A 231 6.56 3.75 22.89
CA ASP A 231 7.82 3.02 23.04
C ASP A 231 7.62 1.53 23.39
N PHE A 232 6.41 1.02 23.22
CA PHE A 232 6.07 -0.36 23.60
C PHE A 232 6.85 -1.41 22.79
N ASP A 233 7.12 -1.15 21.52
CA ASP A 233 7.87 -2.06 20.67
C ASP A 233 9.37 -1.93 20.93
N ASP A 234 9.99 -3.01 21.40
CA ASP A 234 11.43 -3.04 21.71
C ASP A 234 12.32 -2.74 20.50
N ARG A 235 11.83 -3.06 19.28
CA ARG A 235 12.53 -2.82 18.02
C ARG A 235 12.68 -1.33 17.73
N ASP A 236 11.69 -0.53 18.15
CA ASP A 236 11.66 0.93 17.93
C ASP A 236 12.33 1.69 19.08
N ARG A 237 12.30 1.16 20.29
CA ARG A 237 12.67 1.85 21.56
C ARG A 237 14.06 2.49 21.51
N LYS A 238 15.02 1.84 20.88
CA LYS A 238 16.42 2.33 20.81
C LYS A 238 16.57 3.62 19.99
N PHE A 239 15.58 3.97 19.19
CA PHE A 239 15.57 5.18 18.36
C PHE A 239 14.80 6.34 18.98
N LEU A 240 14.24 6.13 20.17
CA LEU A 240 13.34 7.09 20.81
C LEU A 240 14.01 7.77 22.00
N SER A 241 13.78 9.07 22.11
CA SER A 241 14.11 9.83 23.31
C SER A 241 13.32 9.33 24.51
N LYS A 242 13.92 9.41 25.69
CA LYS A 242 13.21 9.19 26.97
C LYS A 242 12.22 10.31 27.30
N LYS A 243 12.30 11.44 26.61
CA LYS A 243 11.42 12.60 26.79
C LYS A 243 10.15 12.45 25.96
N ARG A 244 9.02 12.84 26.56
CA ARG A 244 7.73 12.92 25.88
C ARG A 244 7.37 14.38 25.58
N THR A 245 6.58 14.58 24.53
CA THR A 245 5.91 15.86 24.29
C THR A 245 4.74 16.06 25.27
N SER A 246 4.14 17.26 25.28
CA SER A 246 2.91 17.54 26.04
C SER A 246 1.76 16.61 25.67
N ASP A 247 1.73 16.14 24.40
CA ASP A 247 0.71 15.24 23.89
C ASP A 247 1.00 13.77 24.17
N GLY A 248 2.14 13.48 24.84
CA GLY A 248 2.54 12.15 25.25
C GLY A 248 3.32 11.35 24.21
N TYR A 249 3.65 11.92 23.05
CA TYR A 249 4.45 11.26 22.02
C TYR A 249 5.94 11.25 22.37
N PHE A 250 6.67 10.29 21.83
CA PHE A 250 8.12 10.18 21.94
C PHE A 250 8.80 10.89 20.76
N LEU A 251 9.92 11.57 21.01
CA LEU A 251 10.77 12.13 19.96
C LEU A 251 11.62 11.02 19.32
N ILE A 252 11.72 11.04 18.00
CA ILE A 252 12.62 10.17 17.24
C ILE A 252 13.99 10.86 17.17
N GLU A 253 15.05 10.15 17.55
CA GLU A 253 16.43 10.69 17.61
C GLU A 253 17.28 10.30 16.40
N ASN A 254 16.99 9.16 15.75
CA ASN A 254 17.74 8.70 14.57
C ASN A 254 16.81 8.25 13.44
N ASN A 255 16.51 9.18 12.57
CA ASN A 255 15.53 8.96 11.50
C ASN A 255 16.01 8.00 10.39
N HIS A 256 17.29 8.01 10.02
CA HIS A 256 17.83 7.11 9.00
C HIS A 256 17.77 5.65 9.45
N GLU A 257 18.31 5.38 10.63
CA GLU A 257 18.35 4.00 11.16
C GLU A 257 16.96 3.44 11.45
N ILE A 258 16.03 4.23 12.00
CA ILE A 258 14.67 3.75 12.27
C ILE A 258 13.90 3.46 10.98
N ALA A 259 14.08 4.29 9.93
CA ALA A 259 13.44 4.06 8.64
C ALA A 259 13.91 2.72 8.01
N ILE A 260 15.22 2.47 8.04
CA ILE A 260 15.79 1.19 7.56
C ILE A 260 15.31 0.03 8.43
N SER A 261 15.39 0.16 9.77
CA SER A 261 14.99 -0.90 10.72
C SER A 261 13.53 -1.30 10.55
N LYS A 262 12.63 -0.33 10.45
CA LYS A 262 11.20 -0.59 10.19
C LYS A 262 10.99 -1.27 8.84
N SER A 263 11.65 -0.77 7.80
CA SER A 263 11.51 -1.31 6.44
C SER A 263 12.00 -2.75 6.31
N LEU A 264 13.08 -3.12 7.02
CA LEU A 264 13.55 -4.51 7.07
C LEU A 264 12.50 -5.45 7.67
N ILE A 265 11.76 -5.00 8.68
CA ILE A 265 10.71 -5.80 9.30
C ILE A 265 9.46 -5.84 8.39
N TYR A 266 9.08 -4.71 7.80
CA TYR A 266 7.94 -4.64 6.90
C TYR A 266 8.14 -5.49 5.63
N ALA A 267 9.40 -5.70 5.23
CA ALA A 267 9.74 -6.54 4.08
C ALA A 267 9.29 -8.00 4.24
N GLU A 268 9.07 -8.48 5.45
CA GLU A 268 8.50 -9.81 5.69
C GLU A 268 6.99 -9.87 5.39
N TYR A 269 6.26 -8.74 5.36
CA TYR A 269 4.80 -8.69 5.29
C TYR A 269 4.24 -8.06 4.00
N ALA A 270 5.09 -7.39 3.24
CA ALA A 270 4.69 -6.66 2.04
C ALA A 270 5.43 -7.14 0.78
N ASP A 271 4.83 -6.91 -0.37
CA ASP A 271 5.45 -7.21 -1.67
C ASP A 271 6.52 -6.18 -2.03
N VAL A 272 6.25 -4.92 -1.75
CA VAL A 272 7.10 -3.78 -2.08
C VAL A 272 7.35 -2.94 -0.83
N ILE A 273 8.55 -2.38 -0.71
CA ILE A 273 8.91 -1.45 0.36
C ILE A 273 9.14 -0.06 -0.23
N TRP A 274 8.57 0.93 0.43
CA TRP A 274 8.70 2.34 0.10
C TRP A 274 9.10 3.16 1.34
N CYS A 275 10.21 3.87 1.25
CA CYS A 275 10.58 4.90 2.22
C CYS A 275 10.23 6.27 1.65
N GLU A 276 9.33 6.98 2.31
CA GLU A 276 8.94 8.33 1.90
C GLU A 276 10.06 9.33 2.12
N THR A 277 10.37 10.13 1.10
CA THR A 277 11.41 11.16 1.14
C THR A 277 10.83 12.54 0.84
N ASN A 278 11.27 13.57 1.57
CA ASN A 278 10.84 14.96 1.32
C ASN A 278 11.66 15.62 0.20
N THR A 279 12.90 15.19 0.07
CA THR A 279 13.85 15.71 -0.90
C THR A 279 14.58 14.53 -1.52
N PRO A 280 14.77 14.49 -2.83
CA PRO A 280 15.54 13.44 -3.48
C PRO A 280 16.97 13.41 -2.91
N ASP A 281 17.37 12.26 -2.37
CA ASP A 281 18.71 11.99 -1.85
C ASP A 281 19.19 10.63 -2.36
N LEU A 282 20.04 10.65 -3.37
CA LEU A 282 20.58 9.43 -3.97
C LEU A 282 21.50 8.66 -3.01
N GLY A 283 22.19 9.34 -2.09
CA GLY A 283 23.06 8.71 -1.09
C GLY A 283 22.24 7.85 -0.15
N PHE A 284 21.19 8.43 0.44
CA PHE A 284 20.26 7.68 1.30
C PHE A 284 19.51 6.60 0.53
N ALA A 285 19.02 6.89 -0.69
CA ALA A 285 18.31 5.91 -1.50
C ALA A 285 19.16 4.66 -1.77
N LYS A 286 20.46 4.85 -2.04
CA LYS A 286 21.40 3.74 -2.21
C LYS A 286 21.64 2.98 -0.92
N GLU A 287 21.93 3.68 0.19
CA GLU A 287 22.11 3.06 1.51
C GLU A 287 20.88 2.22 1.89
N PHE A 288 19.68 2.79 1.76
CA PHE A 288 18.42 2.13 2.03
C PHE A 288 18.25 0.86 1.18
N ALA A 289 18.51 0.97 -0.13
CA ALA A 289 18.41 -0.17 -1.04
C ALA A 289 19.42 -1.27 -0.69
N ASP A 290 20.68 -0.91 -0.43
CA ASP A 290 21.74 -1.85 -0.06
C ASP A 290 21.40 -2.60 1.23
N GLU A 291 20.90 -1.91 2.26
CA GLU A 291 20.52 -2.53 3.53
C GLU A 291 19.33 -3.50 3.39
N ILE A 292 18.30 -3.12 2.64
CA ILE A 292 17.16 -4.03 2.38
C ILE A 292 17.61 -5.24 1.54
N LYS A 293 18.40 -5.03 0.48
CA LYS A 293 18.83 -6.09 -0.42
C LYS A 293 19.78 -7.09 0.21
N LYS A 294 20.53 -6.73 1.25
CA LYS A 294 21.36 -7.67 2.04
C LYS A 294 20.51 -8.80 2.66
N SER A 295 19.34 -8.47 3.19
CA SER A 295 18.45 -9.43 3.86
C SER A 295 17.40 -10.00 2.92
N PHE A 296 16.96 -9.22 1.95
CA PHE A 296 15.90 -9.55 1.00
C PHE A 296 16.35 -9.23 -0.44
N PRO A 297 17.22 -10.05 -1.06
CA PRO A 297 17.82 -9.74 -2.37
C PRO A 297 16.80 -9.43 -3.48
N ASN A 298 15.65 -10.11 -3.45
CA ASN A 298 14.61 -9.99 -4.46
C ASN A 298 13.49 -9.00 -4.08
N LYS A 299 13.58 -8.31 -2.93
CA LYS A 299 12.53 -7.38 -2.50
C LYS A 299 12.46 -6.17 -3.46
N ILE A 300 11.26 -5.89 -3.92
CA ILE A 300 11.00 -4.74 -4.78
C ILE A 300 10.97 -3.48 -3.91
N LEU A 301 11.57 -2.42 -4.43
CA LEU A 301 11.63 -1.12 -3.77
C LEU A 301 10.93 -0.07 -4.62
N ALA A 302 10.20 0.83 -3.97
CA ALA A 302 9.60 2.00 -4.58
C ALA A 302 10.29 3.27 -4.07
N TYR A 303 10.43 4.24 -4.96
CA TYR A 303 11.00 5.55 -4.67
C TYR A 303 10.11 6.64 -5.27
N ASN A 304 9.91 7.72 -4.53
CA ASN A 304 9.27 8.93 -5.03
C ASN A 304 10.31 10.01 -5.33
N CYS A 305 10.17 10.70 -6.45
CA CYS A 305 11.04 11.82 -6.87
C CYS A 305 10.22 13.09 -7.09
#